data_ff51e9357ba168185b8bf4b838ca15ad
#
_entry.id   ff51e9357ba168185b8bf4b838ca15ad
#
_cell.length_a   1.000
_cell.length_b   1.000
_cell.length_c   1.000
_cell.angle_alpha   90.00
_cell.angle_beta   90.00
_cell.angle_gamma   90.00
#
_symmetry.space_group_name_H-M   'P 1'
#
loop_
_entity.id
_entity.type
_entity.pdbx_description
1 polymer ?
#
loop_
_entity_poly.entity_id
_entity_poly.type
_entity_poly.pdbx_seq_one_letter_code
_entity_poly.pdbx_strand_id
1 'polypeptide(L)'
;MTLAPWSLGVFTSIDAGLGVQLEVARELGVPTIQLHTPHAEGRTPEAAEKFVRKLKDYGIELTCVFGGFEGESYADIPTVERTIGLVPRETRDARLVEMKEISDFTRLLGCSVIGLHVGVVPHDRGSKDYAEVIDITRQLCDHAARNRQAVHLETGQETAEALLKYIEDSERKNLFINFDPANMILYGTGEPIPALKMVGKYVRSVHCKDGTWSDQPGVTWGCEVPLGKGDVDMRAYLSTLKEIGYTGPLTIEREIPQEPERQKAEILHATGLLEQLKKEILG
;
A
#
# COMPACT_ATOMS: atom_id res chain seq x y z
N MET A 1 -12.14 -1.41 -19.08
CA MET A 1 -11.14 -0.74 -19.97
C MET A 1 -9.77 -1.21 -19.55
N THR A 2 -8.83 -1.38 -20.46
CA THR A 2 -7.44 -1.68 -20.06
C THR A 2 -6.79 -0.35 -19.66
N LEU A 3 -6.30 -0.25 -18.43
CA LEU A 3 -5.56 0.94 -17.97
C LEU A 3 -4.33 1.18 -18.85
N ALA A 4 -4.04 2.44 -19.13
CA ALA A 4 -2.77 2.81 -19.73
C ALA A 4 -1.63 2.54 -18.73
N PRO A 5 -0.44 2.15 -19.19
CA PRO A 5 0.72 2.04 -18.31
C PRO A 5 0.92 3.33 -17.51
N TRP A 6 1.19 3.16 -16.22
CA TRP A 6 1.40 4.28 -15.28
C TRP A 6 0.23 5.28 -15.22
N SER A 7 -1.01 4.78 -15.35
CA SER A 7 -2.19 5.60 -14.99
C SER A 7 -2.05 6.15 -13.59
N LEU A 8 -2.40 7.41 -13.38
CA LEU A 8 -2.31 8.00 -12.04
C LEU A 8 -3.40 7.44 -11.14
N GLY A 9 -3.12 7.38 -9.86
CA GLY A 9 -4.04 6.97 -8.82
C GLY A 9 -3.86 7.77 -7.54
N VAL A 10 -4.83 7.65 -6.63
CA VAL A 10 -4.71 8.16 -5.26
C VAL A 10 -5.14 7.09 -4.28
N PHE A 11 -4.56 7.14 -3.07
CA PHE A 11 -5.04 6.39 -1.93
C PHE A 11 -6.22 7.11 -1.30
N THR A 12 -7.30 6.39 -0.97
CA THR A 12 -8.53 6.94 -0.40
C THR A 12 -9.13 6.01 0.65
N SER A 13 -10.09 6.48 1.43
CA SER A 13 -10.90 5.67 2.33
C SER A 13 -12.38 6.02 2.21
N ILE A 14 -13.27 5.16 2.73
CA ILE A 14 -14.70 5.42 2.79
C ILE A 14 -15.04 6.17 4.08
N ASP A 15 -14.60 5.68 5.22
CA ASP A 15 -14.96 6.14 6.56
C ASP A 15 -13.77 6.30 7.52
N ALA A 16 -12.61 5.81 7.17
CA ALA A 16 -11.43 5.88 8.02
C ALA A 16 -10.78 7.28 8.08
N GLY A 17 -11.18 8.21 7.21
CA GLY A 17 -10.57 9.55 7.14
C GLY A 17 -9.11 9.57 6.68
N LEU A 18 -8.66 8.50 6.03
CA LEU A 18 -7.30 8.35 5.50
C LEU A 18 -7.25 8.70 4.01
N GLY A 19 -6.10 9.22 3.59
CA GLY A 19 -5.84 9.53 2.19
C GLY A 19 -6.73 10.64 1.63
N VAL A 20 -6.95 10.61 0.34
CA VAL A 20 -7.65 11.66 -0.41
C VAL A 20 -9.15 11.36 -0.50
N GLN A 21 -9.99 12.39 -0.35
CA GLN A 21 -11.43 12.22 -0.57
C GLN A 21 -11.73 11.83 -2.02
N LEU A 22 -12.63 10.88 -2.22
CA LEU A 22 -12.97 10.36 -3.55
C LEU A 22 -13.50 11.46 -4.50
N GLU A 23 -14.18 12.46 -3.95
CA GLU A 23 -14.66 13.63 -4.68
C GLU A 23 -13.50 14.46 -5.24
N VAL A 24 -12.43 14.62 -4.50
CA VAL A 24 -11.21 15.30 -4.96
C VAL A 24 -10.56 14.51 -6.10
N ALA A 25 -10.45 13.19 -5.98
CA ALA A 25 -9.96 12.34 -7.07
C ALA A 25 -10.78 12.52 -8.37
N ARG A 26 -12.12 12.55 -8.24
CA ARG A 26 -13.03 12.81 -9.38
C ARG A 26 -12.80 14.19 -9.99
N GLU A 27 -12.76 15.24 -9.16
CA GLU A 27 -12.61 16.61 -9.62
C GLU A 27 -11.28 16.84 -10.36
N LEU A 28 -10.23 16.17 -9.93
CA LEU A 28 -8.91 16.22 -10.58
C LEU A 28 -8.76 15.24 -11.76
N GLY A 29 -9.80 14.44 -12.05
CA GLY A 29 -9.78 13.49 -13.15
C GLY A 29 -8.78 12.34 -12.95
N VAL A 30 -8.49 11.94 -11.69
CA VAL A 30 -7.59 10.82 -11.40
C VAL A 30 -8.30 9.50 -11.70
N PRO A 31 -7.76 8.66 -12.62
CA PRO A 31 -8.51 7.52 -13.15
C PRO A 31 -8.53 6.27 -12.25
N THR A 32 -7.65 6.18 -11.25
CA THR A 32 -7.57 4.97 -10.41
C THR A 32 -7.49 5.32 -8.92
N ILE A 33 -7.93 4.38 -8.09
CA ILE A 33 -7.75 4.46 -6.64
C ILE A 33 -7.22 3.16 -6.06
N GLN A 34 -6.52 3.27 -4.94
CA GLN A 34 -6.41 2.24 -3.92
C GLN A 34 -7.27 2.67 -2.74
N LEU A 35 -7.94 1.71 -2.10
CA LEU A 35 -8.96 1.96 -1.10
C LEU A 35 -8.56 1.36 0.24
N HIS A 36 -8.48 2.16 1.30
CA HIS A 36 -8.52 1.62 2.65
C HIS A 36 -9.91 1.05 2.93
N THR A 37 -9.99 -0.20 3.37
CA THR A 37 -11.25 -0.88 3.66
C THR A 37 -12.10 -0.10 4.66
N PRO A 38 -13.44 -0.10 4.54
CA PRO A 38 -14.29 0.47 5.59
C PRO A 38 -14.27 -0.37 6.86
N HIS A 39 -14.73 0.22 7.97
CA HIS A 39 -14.96 -0.52 9.21
C HIS A 39 -15.88 -1.72 8.99
N ALA A 40 -15.83 -2.71 9.90
CA ALA A 40 -16.49 -4.01 9.72
C ALA A 40 -17.99 -3.89 9.42
N GLU A 41 -18.69 -2.97 10.07
CA GLU A 41 -20.12 -2.68 9.84
C GLU A 41 -20.42 -2.12 8.45
N GLY A 42 -19.43 -1.52 7.81
CA GLY A 42 -19.52 -1.00 6.43
C GLY A 42 -19.26 -2.04 5.34
N ARG A 43 -18.82 -3.24 5.68
CA ARG A 43 -18.43 -4.29 4.71
C ARG A 43 -19.63 -5.15 4.28
N THR A 44 -20.75 -4.51 3.89
CA THR A 44 -21.95 -5.21 3.46
C THR A 44 -22.07 -5.30 1.94
N PRO A 45 -22.84 -6.26 1.38
CA PRO A 45 -23.10 -6.35 -0.05
C PRO A 45 -23.71 -5.06 -0.63
N GLU A 46 -24.63 -4.44 0.11
CA GLU A 46 -25.32 -3.20 -0.29
C GLU A 46 -24.34 -2.04 -0.36
N ALA A 47 -23.43 -1.92 0.62
CA ALA A 47 -22.38 -0.90 0.63
C ALA A 47 -21.42 -1.10 -0.54
N ALA A 48 -21.02 -2.35 -0.82
CA ALA A 48 -20.17 -2.67 -1.97
C ALA A 48 -20.85 -2.26 -3.28
N GLU A 49 -22.11 -2.65 -3.50
CA GLU A 49 -22.86 -2.31 -4.71
C GLU A 49 -22.97 -0.78 -4.89
N LYS A 50 -23.28 -0.05 -3.83
CA LYS A 50 -23.36 1.42 -3.84
C LYS A 50 -22.02 2.04 -4.21
N PHE A 51 -20.91 1.55 -3.64
CA PHE A 51 -19.58 2.07 -3.90
C PHE A 51 -19.13 1.77 -5.33
N VAL A 52 -19.35 0.55 -5.82
CA VAL A 52 -19.06 0.17 -7.21
C VAL A 52 -19.83 1.04 -8.22
N ARG A 53 -21.10 1.31 -7.96
CA ARG A 53 -21.87 2.25 -8.81
C ARG A 53 -21.24 3.65 -8.80
N LYS A 54 -20.88 4.16 -7.62
CA LYS A 54 -20.23 5.48 -7.48
C LYS A 54 -18.92 5.56 -8.27
N LEU A 55 -18.06 4.53 -8.18
CA LEU A 55 -16.82 4.45 -8.95
C LEU A 55 -17.09 4.45 -10.46
N LYS A 56 -18.10 3.69 -10.91
CA LYS A 56 -18.50 3.64 -12.31
C LYS A 56 -18.99 4.99 -12.81
N ASP A 57 -19.82 5.69 -12.02
CA ASP A 57 -20.33 7.01 -12.36
C ASP A 57 -19.20 8.06 -12.41
N TYR A 58 -18.15 7.87 -11.63
CA TYR A 58 -16.97 8.74 -11.63
C TYR A 58 -15.93 8.35 -12.69
N GLY A 59 -16.07 7.20 -13.34
CA GLY A 59 -15.08 6.67 -14.29
C GLY A 59 -13.76 6.27 -13.63
N ILE A 60 -13.79 5.91 -12.33
CA ILE A 60 -12.62 5.55 -11.53
C ILE A 60 -12.52 4.04 -11.39
N GLU A 61 -11.32 3.48 -11.57
CA GLU A 61 -11.04 2.04 -11.39
C GLU A 61 -10.41 1.78 -10.01
N LEU A 62 -10.91 0.76 -9.30
CA LEU A 62 -10.36 0.29 -8.04
C LEU A 62 -9.27 -0.74 -8.29
N THR A 63 -8.05 -0.49 -7.84
CA THR A 63 -6.88 -1.32 -8.15
C THR A 63 -6.36 -2.15 -6.98
N CYS A 64 -6.63 -1.74 -5.73
CA CYS A 64 -6.28 -2.48 -4.53
C CYS A 64 -7.20 -2.08 -3.38
N VAL A 65 -7.50 -3.00 -2.47
CA VAL A 65 -8.17 -2.72 -1.19
C VAL A 65 -7.22 -3.05 -0.06
N PHE A 66 -6.86 -2.04 0.72
CA PHE A 66 -5.97 -2.19 1.88
C PHE A 66 -6.76 -2.52 3.14
N GLY A 67 -6.28 -3.53 3.86
CA GLY A 67 -6.70 -3.85 5.21
C GLY A 67 -5.93 -3.04 6.24
N GLY A 68 -6.62 -2.63 7.30
CA GLY A 68 -6.08 -2.10 8.53
C GLY A 68 -6.93 -2.60 9.69
N PHE A 69 -6.41 -2.57 10.90
CA PHE A 69 -7.02 -3.21 12.05
C PHE A 69 -7.23 -2.24 13.21
N GLU A 70 -8.27 -2.47 13.97
CA GLU A 70 -8.48 -1.74 15.22
C GLU A 70 -7.28 -1.97 16.17
N GLY A 71 -6.87 -0.90 16.85
CA GLY A 71 -5.74 -0.93 17.80
C GLY A 71 -4.36 -0.82 17.17
N GLU A 72 -4.24 -0.67 15.86
CA GLU A 72 -2.99 -0.27 15.21
C GLU A 72 -2.60 1.16 15.60
N SER A 73 -1.31 1.39 15.83
CA SER A 73 -0.81 2.71 16.21
C SER A 73 0.56 2.98 15.63
N TYR A 74 0.68 4.14 15.01
CA TYR A 74 1.90 4.66 14.39
C TYR A 74 2.55 5.76 15.25
N ALA A 75 2.32 5.75 16.57
CA ALA A 75 2.81 6.78 17.49
C ALA A 75 4.34 6.85 17.53
N ASP A 76 5.00 5.72 17.53
CA ASP A 76 6.46 5.56 17.44
C ASP A 76 6.83 4.18 16.87
N ILE A 77 8.09 4.00 16.45
CA ILE A 77 8.56 2.75 15.85
C ILE A 77 8.38 1.55 16.78
N PRO A 78 8.72 1.61 18.08
CA PRO A 78 8.44 0.51 19.00
C PRO A 78 6.95 0.17 19.17
N THR A 79 6.06 1.13 19.02
CA THR A 79 4.61 0.88 19.03
C THR A 79 4.13 0.19 17.76
N VAL A 80 4.68 0.56 16.60
CA VAL A 80 4.45 -0.15 15.34
C VAL A 80 4.82 -1.63 15.47
N GLU A 81 6.00 -1.95 15.99
CA GLU A 81 6.45 -3.34 16.21
C GLU A 81 5.46 -4.18 17.01
N ARG A 82 4.78 -3.56 17.98
CA ARG A 82 3.82 -4.25 18.85
C ARG A 82 2.41 -4.29 18.34
N THR A 83 2.03 -3.39 17.43
CA THR A 83 0.61 -3.18 17.12
C THR A 83 0.21 -3.37 15.67
N ILE A 84 1.15 -3.32 14.70
CA ILE A 84 0.81 -3.30 13.28
C ILE A 84 0.74 -4.69 12.68
N GLY A 85 -0.26 -4.92 11.84
CA GLY A 85 -0.36 -6.05 10.94
C GLY A 85 -0.72 -7.38 11.61
N LEU A 86 -0.24 -8.46 11.01
CA LEU A 86 -0.52 -9.84 11.42
C LEU A 86 0.55 -10.44 12.33
N VAL A 87 1.63 -9.69 12.62
CA VAL A 87 2.74 -10.19 13.43
C VAL A 87 2.45 -10.25 14.93
N PRO A 88 1.75 -9.27 15.56
CA PRO A 88 1.50 -9.29 17.00
C PRO A 88 0.68 -10.52 17.43
N ARG A 89 1.23 -11.32 18.37
CA ARG A 89 0.68 -12.64 18.77
C ARG A 89 -0.74 -12.54 19.31
N GLU A 90 -1.01 -11.52 20.11
CA GLU A 90 -2.27 -11.35 20.84
C GLU A 90 -3.45 -11.08 19.89
N THR A 91 -3.20 -10.50 18.71
CA THR A 91 -4.22 -10.10 17.75
C THR A 91 -4.18 -10.89 16.45
N ARG A 92 -3.12 -11.65 16.21
CA ARG A 92 -2.79 -12.36 14.96
C ARG A 92 -3.96 -13.16 14.38
N ASP A 93 -4.54 -14.03 15.18
CA ASP A 93 -5.63 -14.93 14.74
C ASP A 93 -6.90 -14.14 14.41
N ALA A 94 -7.27 -13.16 15.24
CA ALA A 94 -8.43 -12.31 15.01
C ALA A 94 -8.25 -11.48 13.73
N ARG A 95 -7.08 -10.90 13.53
CA ARG A 95 -6.74 -10.12 12.33
C ARG A 95 -6.66 -10.95 11.06
N LEU A 96 -6.24 -12.23 11.16
CA LEU A 96 -6.34 -13.15 10.03
C LEU A 96 -7.79 -13.37 9.62
N VAL A 97 -8.71 -13.55 10.59
CA VAL A 97 -10.15 -13.68 10.32
C VAL A 97 -10.65 -12.42 9.64
N GLU A 98 -10.36 -11.26 10.19
CA GLU A 98 -10.76 -9.96 9.64
C GLU A 98 -10.20 -9.75 8.22
N MET A 99 -8.93 -10.10 7.97
CA MET A 99 -8.33 -9.97 6.65
C MET A 99 -8.99 -10.88 5.61
N LYS A 100 -9.48 -12.05 6.02
CA LYS A 100 -10.29 -12.94 5.16
C LYS A 100 -11.65 -12.31 4.84
N GLU A 101 -12.30 -11.65 5.79
CA GLU A 101 -13.55 -10.90 5.58
C GLU A 101 -13.31 -9.69 4.63
N ILE A 102 -12.20 -8.97 4.79
CA ILE A 102 -11.78 -7.91 3.87
C ILE A 102 -11.56 -8.45 2.46
N SER A 103 -10.95 -9.62 2.31
CA SER A 103 -10.81 -10.30 1.02
C SER A 103 -12.18 -10.62 0.40
N ASP A 104 -13.13 -11.13 1.20
CA ASP A 104 -14.49 -11.44 0.72
C ASP A 104 -15.25 -10.17 0.31
N PHE A 105 -15.12 -9.08 1.07
CA PHE A 105 -15.67 -7.77 0.70
C PHE A 105 -15.02 -7.21 -0.57
N THR A 106 -13.70 -7.32 -0.69
CA THR A 106 -12.95 -6.92 -1.90
C THR A 106 -13.44 -7.62 -3.15
N ARG A 107 -13.83 -8.90 -3.03
CA ARG A 107 -14.46 -9.65 -4.13
C ARG A 107 -15.82 -9.05 -4.52
N LEU A 108 -16.63 -8.57 -3.56
CA LEU A 108 -17.88 -7.86 -3.86
C LEU A 108 -17.65 -6.53 -4.57
N LEU A 109 -16.54 -5.85 -4.30
CA LEU A 109 -16.11 -4.65 -5.00
C LEU A 109 -15.59 -4.93 -6.42
N GLY A 110 -15.41 -6.21 -6.79
CA GLY A 110 -14.85 -6.59 -8.09
C GLY A 110 -13.34 -6.36 -8.20
N CYS A 111 -12.64 -6.14 -7.09
CA CYS A 111 -11.19 -5.95 -7.06
C CYS A 111 -10.45 -7.27 -6.86
N SER A 112 -9.33 -7.45 -7.55
CA SER A 112 -8.52 -8.66 -7.52
C SER A 112 -7.26 -8.54 -6.65
N VAL A 113 -7.12 -7.48 -5.88
CA VAL A 113 -5.93 -7.23 -5.04
C VAL A 113 -6.36 -6.79 -3.64
N ILE A 114 -5.79 -7.41 -2.62
CA ILE A 114 -5.81 -6.95 -1.25
C ILE A 114 -4.41 -6.53 -0.83
N GLY A 115 -4.27 -5.44 -0.08
CA GLY A 115 -3.01 -4.92 0.45
C GLY A 115 -3.03 -4.86 1.96
N LEU A 116 -1.87 -4.94 2.60
CA LEU A 116 -1.72 -4.71 4.03
C LEU A 116 -0.26 -4.46 4.42
N HIS A 117 -0.08 -3.78 5.55
CA HIS A 117 1.17 -3.89 6.31
C HIS A 117 1.17 -5.22 7.08
N VAL A 118 2.19 -6.06 6.88
CA VAL A 118 2.27 -7.34 7.60
C VAL A 118 2.68 -7.17 9.06
N GLY A 119 3.38 -6.08 9.37
CA GLY A 119 4.03 -5.81 10.65
C GLY A 119 5.52 -6.12 10.60
N VAL A 120 6.22 -6.01 11.73
CA VAL A 120 7.66 -6.31 11.82
C VAL A 120 7.87 -7.81 11.99
N VAL A 121 8.34 -8.45 10.93
CA VAL A 121 8.54 -9.91 10.86
C VAL A 121 9.70 -10.33 11.78
N PRO A 122 9.57 -11.41 12.58
CA PRO A 122 10.66 -11.89 13.41
C PRO A 122 11.93 -12.18 12.60
N HIS A 123 13.06 -11.61 13.00
CA HIS A 123 14.32 -11.73 12.26
C HIS A 123 14.94 -13.15 12.32
N ASP A 124 14.70 -13.89 13.41
CA ASP A 124 15.12 -15.27 13.54
C ASP A 124 14.20 -16.23 12.78
N ARG A 125 14.59 -16.57 11.56
CA ARG A 125 13.87 -17.50 10.67
C ARG A 125 13.73 -18.90 11.24
N GLY A 126 14.56 -19.30 12.22
CA GLY A 126 14.46 -20.57 12.95
C GLY A 126 13.45 -20.53 14.10
N SER A 127 12.95 -19.36 14.47
CA SER A 127 12.04 -19.20 15.58
C SER A 127 10.64 -19.76 15.29
N LYS A 128 9.98 -20.22 16.35
CA LYS A 128 8.58 -20.64 16.28
C LYS A 128 7.68 -19.49 15.83
N ASP A 129 7.98 -18.27 16.25
CA ASP A 129 7.20 -17.08 15.91
C ASP A 129 7.25 -16.76 14.42
N TYR A 130 8.44 -16.83 13.81
CA TYR A 130 8.58 -16.70 12.37
C TYR A 130 7.75 -17.73 11.61
N ALA A 131 7.83 -19.01 12.02
CA ALA A 131 7.05 -20.08 11.39
C ALA A 131 5.54 -19.85 11.50
N GLU A 132 5.06 -19.35 12.64
CA GLU A 132 3.65 -19.01 12.84
C GLU A 132 3.21 -17.85 11.93
N VAL A 133 4.03 -16.80 11.76
CA VAL A 133 3.72 -15.66 10.87
C VAL A 133 3.69 -16.11 9.40
N ILE A 134 4.62 -16.97 9.00
CA ILE A 134 4.61 -17.59 7.67
C ILE A 134 3.31 -18.38 7.44
N ASP A 135 2.87 -19.20 8.43
CA ASP A 135 1.64 -19.98 8.31
C ASP A 135 0.40 -19.08 8.17
N ILE A 136 0.29 -18.03 8.96
CA ILE A 136 -0.78 -17.01 8.85
C ILE A 136 -0.82 -16.39 7.46
N THR A 137 0.34 -16.00 6.93
CA THR A 137 0.43 -15.43 5.58
C THR A 137 0.01 -16.45 4.51
N ARG A 138 0.42 -17.70 4.66
CA ARG A 138 -0.03 -18.79 3.77
C ARG A 138 -1.55 -18.96 3.80
N GLN A 139 -2.15 -18.97 4.98
CA GLN A 139 -3.60 -19.07 5.13
C GLN A 139 -4.34 -17.88 4.48
N LEU A 140 -3.83 -16.65 4.62
CA LEU A 140 -4.39 -15.47 3.96
C LEU A 140 -4.29 -15.58 2.44
N CYS A 141 -3.12 -15.94 1.92
CA CYS A 141 -2.91 -16.12 0.48
C CYS A 141 -3.80 -17.22 -0.11
N ASP A 142 -3.96 -18.32 0.61
CA ASP A 142 -4.83 -19.43 0.19
C ASP A 142 -6.32 -19.04 0.19
N HIS A 143 -6.75 -18.18 1.11
CA HIS A 143 -8.10 -17.58 1.10
C HIS A 143 -8.27 -16.63 -0.08
N ALA A 144 -7.36 -15.68 -0.24
CA ALA A 144 -7.36 -14.73 -1.34
C ALA A 144 -7.38 -15.43 -2.73
N ALA A 145 -6.62 -16.52 -2.88
CA ALA A 145 -6.62 -17.31 -4.11
C ALA A 145 -8.01 -17.88 -4.47
N ARG A 146 -8.82 -18.30 -3.47
CA ARG A 146 -10.22 -18.74 -3.70
C ARG A 146 -11.07 -17.58 -4.25
N ASN A 147 -10.79 -16.36 -3.85
CA ASN A 147 -11.41 -15.14 -4.36
C ASN A 147 -10.78 -14.63 -5.66
N ARG A 148 -9.79 -15.34 -6.23
CA ARG A 148 -8.98 -14.92 -7.40
C ARG A 148 -8.24 -13.62 -7.17
N GLN A 149 -7.70 -13.44 -5.96
CA GLN A 149 -7.00 -12.25 -5.55
C GLN A 149 -5.51 -12.52 -5.31
N ALA A 150 -4.71 -11.49 -5.53
CA ALA A 150 -3.35 -11.37 -5.03
C ALA A 150 -3.34 -10.65 -3.67
N VAL A 151 -2.30 -10.92 -2.89
CA VAL A 151 -1.98 -10.24 -1.63
C VAL A 151 -0.75 -9.40 -1.86
N HIS A 152 -0.83 -8.10 -1.61
CA HIS A 152 0.29 -7.17 -1.73
C HIS A 152 0.73 -6.69 -0.35
N LEU A 153 1.97 -6.98 0.02
CA LEU A 153 2.58 -6.47 1.24
C LEU A 153 3.15 -5.08 0.98
N GLU A 154 2.80 -4.14 1.83
CA GLU A 154 3.37 -2.80 1.74
C GLU A 154 4.74 -2.72 2.39
N THR A 155 5.69 -2.06 1.71
CA THR A 155 7.02 -1.80 2.24
C THR A 155 6.98 -0.73 3.33
N GLY A 156 7.93 -0.81 4.25
CA GLY A 156 8.12 0.14 5.34
C GLY A 156 8.79 -0.48 6.56
N GLN A 157 8.14 -1.44 7.21
CA GLN A 157 8.61 -2.04 8.47
C GLN A 157 9.85 -2.94 8.30
N GLU A 158 10.03 -3.51 7.11
CA GLU A 158 11.08 -4.47 6.81
C GLU A 158 12.14 -3.91 5.87
N THR A 159 13.37 -4.37 6.05
CA THR A 159 14.37 -4.19 5.00
C THR A 159 13.99 -4.97 3.74
N ALA A 160 14.47 -4.53 2.58
CA ALA A 160 14.19 -5.23 1.32
C ALA A 160 14.65 -6.70 1.35
N GLU A 161 15.78 -6.99 2.01
CA GLU A 161 16.30 -8.35 2.16
C GLU A 161 15.40 -9.24 3.03
N ALA A 162 14.93 -8.70 4.16
CA ALA A 162 14.05 -9.43 5.06
C ALA A 162 12.70 -9.73 4.37
N LEU A 163 12.13 -8.73 3.71
CA LEU A 163 10.88 -8.88 2.96
C LEU A 163 11.00 -9.89 1.81
N LEU A 164 12.11 -9.85 1.06
CA LEU A 164 12.37 -10.80 -0.02
C LEU A 164 12.40 -12.25 0.50
N LYS A 165 13.15 -12.49 1.57
CA LYS A 165 13.23 -13.81 2.22
C LYS A 165 11.87 -14.27 2.73
N TYR A 166 11.13 -13.37 3.34
CA TYR A 166 9.79 -13.65 3.85
C TYR A 166 8.81 -14.08 2.75
N ILE A 167 8.82 -13.40 1.61
CA ILE A 167 7.99 -13.76 0.45
C ILE A 167 8.41 -15.13 -0.09
N GLU A 168 9.70 -15.39 -0.21
CA GLU A 168 10.23 -16.67 -0.70
C GLU A 168 9.86 -17.81 0.24
N ASP A 169 10.01 -17.63 1.56
CA ASP A 169 9.66 -18.63 2.56
C ASP A 169 8.14 -18.89 2.65
N SER A 170 7.33 -17.89 2.30
CA SER A 170 5.88 -18.06 2.25
C SER A 170 5.41 -19.03 1.14
N GLU A 171 6.19 -19.20 0.08
CA GLU A 171 5.94 -20.14 -1.03
C GLU A 171 4.54 -19.99 -1.65
N ARG A 172 4.05 -18.74 -1.79
CA ARG A 172 2.75 -18.44 -2.40
C ARG A 172 2.92 -17.61 -3.67
N LYS A 173 2.28 -18.07 -4.76
CA LYS A 173 2.40 -17.45 -6.09
C LYS A 173 1.57 -16.17 -6.24
N ASN A 174 0.66 -15.91 -5.32
CA ASN A 174 -0.19 -14.73 -5.28
C ASN A 174 0.23 -13.73 -4.19
N LEU A 175 1.44 -13.84 -3.65
CA LEU A 175 2.02 -12.90 -2.70
C LEU A 175 3.01 -11.98 -3.41
N PHE A 176 2.77 -10.68 -3.33
CA PHE A 176 3.50 -9.64 -4.04
C PHE A 176 3.77 -8.43 -3.14
N ILE A 177 4.30 -7.37 -3.71
CA ILE A 177 4.66 -6.13 -3.01
C ILE A 177 3.86 -4.96 -3.58
N ASN A 178 3.30 -4.14 -2.68
CA ASN A 178 3.00 -2.73 -2.89
C ASN A 178 4.21 -1.94 -2.42
N PHE A 179 4.97 -1.36 -3.35
CA PHE A 179 6.21 -0.70 -3.00
C PHE A 179 5.97 0.78 -2.71
N ASP A 180 6.20 1.17 -1.46
CA ASP A 180 6.22 2.55 -0.99
C ASP A 180 7.68 2.96 -0.69
N PRO A 181 8.26 3.90 -1.45
CA PRO A 181 9.63 4.34 -1.26
C PRO A 181 9.79 5.21 0.00
N ALA A 182 8.77 6.02 0.33
CA ALA A 182 8.86 6.94 1.46
C ALA A 182 8.76 6.19 2.79
N ASN A 183 7.95 5.14 2.86
CA ASN A 183 7.86 4.35 4.09
C ASN A 183 9.22 3.78 4.50
N MET A 184 10.08 3.40 3.56
CA MET A 184 11.43 2.94 3.90
C MET A 184 12.28 4.04 4.56
N ILE A 185 12.12 5.30 4.11
CA ILE A 185 12.77 6.49 4.70
C ILE A 185 12.16 6.78 6.08
N LEU A 186 10.84 6.80 6.18
CA LEU A 186 10.11 7.12 7.40
C LEU A 186 10.42 6.15 8.53
N TYR A 187 10.49 4.85 8.23
CA TYR A 187 10.86 3.80 9.19
C TYR A 187 12.37 3.65 9.36
N GLY A 188 13.18 4.17 8.44
CA GLY A 188 14.64 4.01 8.49
C GLY A 188 15.12 2.60 8.15
N THR A 189 14.41 1.86 7.29
CA THR A 189 14.68 0.45 6.97
C THR A 189 15.59 0.25 5.74
N GLY A 190 15.94 1.32 5.03
CA GLY A 190 16.90 1.27 3.93
C GLY A 190 16.64 2.27 2.81
N GLU A 191 17.59 2.34 1.88
CA GLU A 191 17.53 3.21 0.70
C GLU A 191 16.51 2.68 -0.32
N PRO A 192 15.50 3.48 -0.74
CA PRO A 192 14.40 2.99 -1.57
C PRO A 192 14.82 2.46 -2.94
N ILE A 193 15.78 3.10 -3.62
CA ILE A 193 16.14 2.73 -5.00
C ILE A 193 16.88 1.39 -5.05
N PRO A 194 17.92 1.12 -4.24
CA PRO A 194 18.51 -0.21 -4.14
C PRO A 194 17.50 -1.28 -3.71
N ALA A 195 16.61 -0.95 -2.76
CA ALA A 195 15.56 -1.84 -2.29
C ALA A 195 14.59 -2.23 -3.42
N LEU A 196 14.10 -1.25 -4.20
CA LEU A 196 13.22 -1.49 -5.34
C LEU A 196 13.87 -2.44 -6.37
N LYS A 197 15.15 -2.23 -6.69
CA LYS A 197 15.89 -3.12 -7.60
C LYS A 197 15.97 -4.56 -7.07
N MET A 198 16.16 -4.72 -5.77
CA MET A 198 16.26 -6.03 -5.12
C MET A 198 14.94 -6.81 -5.17
N VAL A 199 13.81 -6.14 -4.85
CA VAL A 199 12.50 -6.79 -4.76
C VAL A 199 11.67 -6.69 -6.03
N GLY A 200 12.17 -6.06 -7.08
CA GLY A 200 11.42 -5.66 -8.29
C GLY A 200 10.61 -6.77 -8.95
N LYS A 201 11.10 -8.03 -8.93
CA LYS A 201 10.36 -9.19 -9.47
C LYS A 201 9.01 -9.44 -8.78
N TYR A 202 8.83 -8.94 -7.55
CA TYR A 202 7.59 -9.09 -6.78
C TYR A 202 6.72 -7.84 -6.76
N VAL A 203 7.20 -6.69 -7.24
CA VAL A 203 6.42 -5.44 -7.24
C VAL A 203 5.27 -5.52 -8.26
N ARG A 204 4.04 -5.32 -7.78
CA ARG A 204 2.82 -5.33 -8.61
C ARG A 204 1.93 -4.12 -8.40
N SER A 205 2.12 -3.38 -7.33
CA SER A 205 1.54 -2.06 -7.11
C SER A 205 2.56 -1.17 -6.42
N VAL A 206 2.34 0.13 -6.46
CA VAL A 206 3.27 1.10 -5.89
C VAL A 206 2.53 2.27 -5.28
N HIS A 207 3.17 2.90 -4.30
CA HIS A 207 2.85 4.24 -3.84
C HIS A 207 3.86 5.26 -4.37
N CYS A 208 3.37 6.42 -4.70
CA CYS A 208 4.15 7.62 -4.93
C CYS A 208 3.94 8.53 -3.73
N LYS A 209 4.84 8.43 -2.79
CA LYS A 209 4.87 9.13 -1.51
C LYS A 209 6.28 9.66 -1.29
N ASP A 210 6.44 10.74 -0.54
CA ASP A 210 7.73 11.34 -0.27
C ASP A 210 7.90 11.67 1.21
N GLY A 211 9.12 11.61 1.67
CA GLY A 211 9.47 11.85 3.06
C GLY A 211 10.93 12.20 3.22
N THR A 212 11.27 12.77 4.36
CA THR A 212 12.64 13.05 4.77
C THR A 212 13.08 12.13 5.88
N TRP A 213 14.38 11.80 5.88
CA TRP A 213 14.97 11.00 6.94
C TRP A 213 14.85 11.68 8.30
N SER A 214 14.73 10.89 9.34
CA SER A 214 14.94 11.38 10.71
C SER A 214 16.44 11.55 10.98
N ASP A 215 16.78 12.29 12.05
CA ASP A 215 18.16 12.37 12.54
C ASP A 215 18.67 11.03 13.11
N GLN A 216 17.77 10.10 13.41
CA GLN A 216 18.06 8.76 13.94
C GLN A 216 17.19 7.70 13.22
N PRO A 217 17.53 7.37 11.95
CA PRO A 217 16.76 6.39 11.18
C PRO A 217 16.67 5.04 11.90
N GLY A 218 15.49 4.43 11.91
CA GLY A 218 15.21 3.19 12.62
C GLY A 218 14.92 3.35 14.12
N VAL A 219 15.09 4.55 14.68
CA VAL A 219 14.80 4.87 16.08
C VAL A 219 13.65 5.87 16.21
N THR A 220 13.70 6.91 15.38
CA THR A 220 12.65 7.94 15.33
C THR A 220 12.11 8.05 13.91
N TRP A 221 10.85 8.49 13.80
CA TRP A 221 10.18 8.70 12.53
C TRP A 221 10.87 9.75 11.66
N GLY A 222 10.96 9.47 10.36
CA GLY A 222 11.11 10.50 9.35
C GLY A 222 9.85 11.39 9.27
N CYS A 223 9.84 12.31 8.32
CA CYS A 223 8.72 13.23 8.14
C CYS A 223 8.15 13.10 6.72
N GLU A 224 6.85 12.80 6.61
CA GLU A 224 6.16 12.80 5.32
C GLU A 224 6.00 14.24 4.80
N VAL A 225 6.30 14.44 3.52
CA VAL A 225 6.24 15.74 2.85
C VAL A 225 5.52 15.64 1.50
N PRO A 226 5.09 16.78 0.91
CA PRO A 226 4.52 16.75 -0.44
C PRO A 226 5.47 16.14 -1.47
N LEU A 227 4.93 15.42 -2.44
CA LEU A 227 5.70 14.70 -3.46
C LEU A 227 6.72 15.60 -4.16
N GLY A 228 7.97 15.15 -4.26
CA GLY A 228 9.10 15.90 -4.82
C GLY A 228 9.73 16.91 -3.87
N LYS A 229 9.39 16.87 -2.58
CA LYS A 229 9.96 17.74 -1.54
C LYS A 229 10.78 17.00 -0.47
N GLY A 230 10.86 15.68 -0.58
CA GLY A 230 11.59 14.83 0.33
C GLY A 230 12.87 14.26 -0.25
N ASP A 231 13.31 13.19 0.35
CA ASP A 231 14.56 12.50 0.04
C ASP A 231 14.34 11.32 -0.94
N VAL A 232 13.11 11.02 -1.34
CA VAL A 232 12.85 10.09 -2.43
C VAL A 232 13.17 10.75 -3.76
N ASP A 233 14.22 10.29 -4.44
CA ASP A 233 14.48 10.70 -5.82
C ASP A 233 13.39 10.13 -6.74
N MET A 234 12.29 10.89 -6.94
CA MET A 234 11.15 10.46 -7.77
C MET A 234 11.57 10.14 -9.20
N ARG A 235 12.57 10.81 -9.76
CA ARG A 235 13.08 10.50 -11.10
C ARG A 235 13.78 9.15 -11.13
N ALA A 236 14.69 8.90 -10.19
CA ALA A 236 15.36 7.61 -10.07
C ALA A 236 14.35 6.50 -9.75
N TYR A 237 13.35 6.79 -8.91
CA TYR A 237 12.27 5.87 -8.58
C TYR A 237 11.49 5.42 -9.83
N LEU A 238 10.94 6.37 -10.61
CA LEU A 238 10.20 6.03 -11.84
C LEU A 238 11.11 5.38 -12.89
N SER A 239 12.36 5.82 -13.02
CA SER A 239 13.32 5.18 -13.92
C SER A 239 13.56 3.71 -13.55
N THR A 240 13.67 3.42 -12.25
CA THR A 240 13.82 2.06 -11.75
C THR A 240 12.55 1.23 -11.95
N LEU A 241 11.35 1.82 -11.80
CA LEU A 241 10.09 1.16 -12.15
C LEU A 241 10.06 0.73 -13.62
N LYS A 242 10.55 1.58 -14.53
CA LYS A 242 10.71 1.23 -15.95
C LYS A 242 11.72 0.09 -16.14
N GLU A 243 12.89 0.15 -15.47
CA GLU A 243 13.93 -0.89 -15.56
C GLU A 243 13.41 -2.27 -15.14
N ILE A 244 12.61 -2.35 -14.07
CA ILE A 244 12.00 -3.61 -13.59
C ILE A 244 10.76 -4.04 -14.38
N GLY A 245 10.34 -3.25 -15.38
CA GLY A 245 9.17 -3.55 -16.22
C GLY A 245 7.82 -3.33 -15.55
N TYR A 246 7.73 -2.47 -14.55
CA TYR A 246 6.47 -2.13 -13.91
C TYR A 246 5.56 -1.32 -14.86
N THR A 247 4.31 -1.75 -14.99
CA THR A 247 3.31 -1.13 -15.88
C THR A 247 2.01 -0.74 -15.17
N GLY A 248 1.90 -1.01 -13.87
CA GLY A 248 0.72 -0.70 -13.08
C GLY A 248 0.53 0.80 -12.81
N PRO A 249 -0.55 1.18 -12.12
CA PRO A 249 -0.80 2.57 -11.75
C PRO A 249 0.26 3.15 -10.82
N LEU A 250 0.47 4.48 -10.93
CA LEU A 250 1.25 5.27 -9.99
C LEU A 250 0.26 5.88 -8.98
N THR A 251 0.13 5.25 -7.81
CA THR A 251 -0.83 5.68 -6.79
C THR A 251 -0.18 6.67 -5.83
N ILE A 252 -0.66 7.90 -5.83
CA ILE A 252 -0.23 8.92 -4.88
C ILE A 252 -0.84 8.56 -3.52
N GLU A 253 0.01 8.36 -2.53
CA GLU A 253 -0.39 8.29 -1.13
C GLU A 253 0.06 9.55 -0.42
N ARG A 254 -0.84 10.16 0.32
CA ARG A 254 -0.58 11.39 1.06
C ARG A 254 -1.50 11.48 2.27
N GLU A 255 -0.90 11.39 3.45
CA GLU A 255 -1.59 11.47 4.73
C GLU A 255 -1.72 12.95 5.15
N ILE A 256 -2.79 13.58 4.70
CA ILE A 256 -3.10 14.98 5.00
C ILE A 256 -4.51 15.11 5.60
N PRO A 257 -4.78 16.14 6.39
CA PRO A 257 -6.11 16.38 6.94
C PRO A 257 -7.20 16.35 5.87
N GLN A 258 -8.43 16.00 6.27
CA GLN A 258 -9.61 15.95 5.39
C GLN A 258 -10.09 17.37 5.02
N GLU A 259 -9.16 18.17 4.49
CA GLU A 259 -9.35 19.54 4.03
C GLU A 259 -9.34 19.54 2.49
N PRO A 260 -10.52 19.62 1.82
CA PRO A 260 -10.61 19.44 0.36
C PRO A 260 -9.69 20.33 -0.45
N GLU A 261 -9.59 21.61 -0.09
CA GLU A 261 -8.76 22.57 -0.84
C GLU A 261 -7.27 22.26 -0.71
N ARG A 262 -6.82 21.84 0.46
CA ARG A 262 -5.44 21.39 0.68
C ARG A 262 -5.16 20.09 -0.07
N GLN A 263 -6.08 19.13 0.00
CA GLN A 263 -5.96 17.88 -0.75
C GLN A 263 -5.87 18.16 -2.26
N LYS A 264 -6.75 19.00 -2.81
CA LYS A 264 -6.70 19.40 -4.22
C LYS A 264 -5.35 20.00 -4.61
N ALA A 265 -4.86 20.94 -3.81
CA ALA A 265 -3.59 21.62 -4.11
C ALA A 265 -2.39 20.63 -4.11
N GLU A 266 -2.28 19.79 -3.08
CA GLU A 266 -1.18 18.84 -2.96
C GLU A 266 -1.26 17.72 -4.00
N ILE A 267 -2.45 17.18 -4.30
CA ILE A 267 -2.64 16.15 -5.32
C ILE A 267 -2.45 16.72 -6.73
N LEU A 268 -2.89 17.95 -7.00
CA LEU A 268 -2.64 18.62 -8.29
C LEU A 268 -1.13 18.82 -8.53
N HIS A 269 -0.39 19.20 -7.49
CA HIS A 269 1.07 19.27 -7.57
C HIS A 269 1.69 17.90 -7.87
N ALA A 270 1.29 16.86 -7.15
CA ALA A 270 1.81 15.51 -7.30
C ALA A 270 1.49 14.92 -8.71
N THR A 271 0.26 15.08 -9.19
CA THR A 271 -0.12 14.64 -10.54
C THR A 271 0.67 15.36 -11.62
N GLY A 272 0.86 16.68 -11.48
CA GLY A 272 1.68 17.46 -12.40
C GLY A 272 3.13 17.00 -12.47
N LEU A 273 3.76 16.75 -11.32
CA LEU A 273 5.12 16.20 -11.24
C LEU A 273 5.22 14.81 -11.89
N LEU A 274 4.30 13.90 -11.55
CA LEU A 274 4.32 12.54 -12.11
C LEU A 274 4.09 12.54 -13.62
N GLU A 275 3.17 13.35 -14.14
CA GLU A 275 2.94 13.44 -15.60
C GLU A 275 4.15 14.03 -16.33
N GLN A 276 4.84 14.99 -15.74
CA GLN A 276 6.09 15.50 -16.30
C GLN A 276 7.15 14.41 -16.35
N LEU A 277 7.40 13.70 -15.24
CA LEU A 277 8.40 12.64 -15.15
C LEU A 277 8.06 11.47 -16.08
N LYS A 278 6.78 11.08 -16.20
CA LYS A 278 6.32 10.06 -17.15
C LYS A 278 6.71 10.42 -18.58
N LYS A 279 6.42 11.66 -18.98
CA LYS A 279 6.79 12.14 -20.33
C LYS A 279 8.29 12.05 -20.60
N GLU A 280 9.09 12.40 -19.62
CA GLU A 280 10.54 12.38 -19.77
C GLU A 280 11.13 10.96 -19.79
N ILE A 281 10.51 10.03 -19.07
CA ILE A 281 11.02 8.66 -18.90
C ILE A 281 10.46 7.71 -19.96
N LEU A 282 9.18 7.84 -20.30
CA LEU A 282 8.54 6.93 -21.27
C LEU A 282 8.65 7.43 -22.73
N GLY A 283 8.88 8.72 -22.95
CA GLY A 283 8.98 9.36 -24.28
C GLY A 283 7.62 9.88 -24.69
#